data_54f404302f38b2b31f597cdfabee7205
#
_entry.id   54f404302f38b2b31f597cdfabee7205
#
_cell.length_a   1.000
_cell.length_b   1.000
_cell.length_c   1.000
_cell.angle_alpha   90.00
_cell.angle_beta   90.00
_cell.angle_gamma   90.00
#
_symmetry.space_group_name_H-M   'P 1'
#
loop_
_entity.id
_entity.type
_entity.pdbx_description
1 polymer ?
#
loop_
_entity_poly.entity_id
_entity_poly.type
_entity_poly.pdbx_seq_one_letter_code
_entity_poly.pdbx_strand_id
1 'polypeptide(L)'
;MTTDTIVAQATAPGRGGVGIVRVSGPAAEQVAEIVLGKLPRVRYAEYLPFRDEQGQPLDQGIALLFKAPNSFTGEDVLELQGHGGPVIMDMLVRRILQIKGLRPARPGEFSERAFMNDKLDLAQAEAIADLIEASSEQAARSAMHSLQGQFSGKIQQLVESLTRLRIYVEAAIDFPDEEIDFLSDGKVAGDLYAIMNELDAVRGEAKQGALLREGMKVVIAGRPNAGKSSLLNALAGRESAIVTEIAGTTRDVLREHIHLDGMPLHIIDTAGLRDTQDKVEQIGIERAWAEIEQADRVLFMVDGTTTDAVDPREIWPEFVDRLPKKIGLTVVRNKADLTGEDLAPNQEQGHAVYRISAKTELGLPALREHLKACMGFQGNTEGGFMARRRHLDALERAAERLLVAKEQLEVFVAGELVAEELRLAQESLSEITGEFSSDDLLGRIFSSFCIGK
;
A
#
# COMPACT_ATOMS: atom_id res chain seq x y z
N MET A 1 29.23 -0.47 1.98
CA MET A 1 29.11 -1.84 1.42
C MET A 1 29.00 -2.82 2.58
N THR A 2 27.96 -3.63 2.61
CA THR A 2 27.79 -4.68 3.61
C THR A 2 28.89 -5.72 3.41
N THR A 3 29.54 -6.17 4.50
CA THR A 3 30.66 -7.13 4.46
C THR A 3 30.20 -8.57 4.57
N ASP A 4 28.89 -8.80 4.79
CA ASP A 4 28.29 -10.12 5.02
C ASP A 4 27.44 -10.60 3.84
N THR A 5 27.21 -11.90 3.78
CA THR A 5 26.37 -12.53 2.74
C THR A 5 25.10 -13.07 3.39
N ILE A 6 23.97 -12.79 2.75
CA ILE A 6 22.65 -13.22 3.22
C ILE A 6 22.07 -14.31 2.33
N VAL A 7 21.21 -15.14 2.94
CA VAL A 7 20.47 -16.20 2.25
C VAL A 7 19.03 -16.26 2.73
N ALA A 8 18.10 -16.46 1.81
CA ALA A 8 16.71 -16.78 2.13
C ALA A 8 16.03 -17.55 0.98
N GLN A 9 14.91 -18.19 1.31
CA GLN A 9 13.93 -18.62 0.31
C GLN A 9 13.25 -17.38 -0.25
N ALA A 10 13.31 -17.20 -1.57
CA ALA A 10 12.72 -16.07 -2.28
C ALA A 10 11.27 -16.32 -2.77
N THR A 11 10.86 -17.59 -2.85
CA THR A 11 9.48 -17.99 -3.15
C THR A 11 8.63 -18.05 -1.89
N ALA A 12 7.31 -17.86 -2.02
CA ALA A 12 6.39 -17.99 -0.90
C ALA A 12 6.52 -19.36 -0.21
N PRO A 13 6.37 -19.45 1.12
CA PRO A 13 6.36 -20.73 1.84
C PRO A 13 5.17 -21.60 1.37
N GLY A 14 5.38 -22.91 1.26
CA GLY A 14 4.32 -23.85 0.87
C GLY A 14 4.82 -24.90 -0.09
N ARG A 15 3.90 -25.67 -0.69
CA ARG A 15 4.20 -26.67 -1.70
C ARG A 15 4.04 -26.09 -3.10
N GLY A 16 5.14 -26.00 -3.84
CA GLY A 16 5.15 -25.53 -5.22
C GLY A 16 6.00 -26.42 -6.12
N GLY A 17 5.82 -26.34 -7.42
CA GLY A 17 6.66 -27.05 -8.39
C GLY A 17 8.09 -26.52 -8.41
N VAL A 18 8.27 -25.21 -8.11
CA VAL A 18 9.58 -24.55 -8.06
C VAL A 18 9.73 -23.80 -6.74
N GLY A 19 10.93 -23.91 -6.13
CA GLY A 19 11.36 -23.09 -5.01
C GLY A 19 12.70 -22.44 -5.34
N ILE A 20 12.86 -21.19 -4.91
CA ILE A 20 14.06 -20.38 -5.16
C ILE A 20 14.72 -20.04 -3.84
N VAL A 21 15.99 -20.38 -3.70
CA VAL A 21 16.87 -19.88 -2.63
C VAL A 21 17.78 -18.83 -3.25
N ARG A 22 17.82 -17.64 -2.65
CA ARG A 22 18.64 -16.51 -3.08
C ARG A 22 19.72 -16.22 -2.07
N VAL A 23 20.93 -16.03 -2.56
CA VAL A 23 22.11 -15.62 -1.81
C VAL A 23 22.60 -14.29 -2.37
N SER A 24 22.88 -13.29 -1.53
CA SER A 24 23.42 -11.99 -1.95
C SER A 24 24.60 -11.57 -1.08
N GLY A 25 25.67 -11.15 -1.69
CA GLY A 25 26.86 -10.64 -1.02
C GLY A 25 28.16 -11.27 -1.51
N PRO A 26 29.31 -10.90 -0.90
CA PRO A 26 30.63 -11.25 -1.41
C PRO A 26 30.96 -12.76 -1.43
N ALA A 27 30.26 -13.58 -0.63
CA ALA A 27 30.49 -15.04 -0.63
C ALA A 27 29.58 -15.81 -1.61
N ALA A 28 28.81 -15.16 -2.48
CA ALA A 28 27.88 -15.81 -3.41
C ALA A 28 28.60 -16.79 -4.36
N GLU A 29 29.78 -16.46 -4.87
CA GLU A 29 30.60 -17.35 -5.71
C GLU A 29 31.11 -18.56 -4.90
N GLN A 30 31.58 -18.35 -3.67
CA GLN A 30 32.02 -19.43 -2.80
C GLN A 30 30.86 -20.41 -2.51
N VAL A 31 29.65 -19.90 -2.29
CA VAL A 31 28.46 -20.74 -2.13
C VAL A 31 28.23 -21.58 -3.37
N ALA A 32 28.33 -20.98 -4.56
CA ALA A 32 28.17 -21.70 -5.83
C ALA A 32 29.20 -22.84 -5.95
N GLU A 33 30.48 -22.57 -5.72
CA GLU A 33 31.53 -23.59 -5.78
C GLU A 33 31.29 -24.76 -4.81
N ILE A 34 30.88 -24.46 -3.59
CA ILE A 34 30.64 -25.48 -2.54
C ILE A 34 29.37 -26.29 -2.80
N VAL A 35 28.27 -25.63 -3.19
CA VAL A 35 26.95 -26.29 -3.32
C VAL A 35 26.78 -26.94 -4.69
N LEU A 36 27.36 -26.38 -5.73
CA LEU A 36 27.22 -26.88 -7.11
C LEU A 36 28.44 -27.69 -7.58
N GLY A 37 29.58 -27.53 -6.91
CA GLY A 37 30.87 -28.12 -7.31
C GLY A 37 31.55 -27.38 -8.46
N LYS A 38 30.99 -26.24 -8.91
CA LYS A 38 31.57 -25.37 -9.93
C LYS A 38 30.94 -23.97 -9.87
N LEU A 39 31.60 -22.99 -10.44
CA LEU A 39 31.05 -21.66 -10.65
C LEU A 39 30.19 -21.63 -11.94
N PRO A 40 28.88 -21.29 -11.89
CA PRO A 40 28.05 -21.15 -13.08
C PRO A 40 28.50 -19.95 -13.93
N ARG A 41 28.24 -20.00 -15.23
CA ARG A 41 28.43 -18.83 -16.10
C ARG A 41 27.47 -17.72 -15.72
N VAL A 42 28.00 -16.49 -15.66
CA VAL A 42 27.23 -15.31 -15.30
C VAL A 42 26.03 -15.12 -16.25
N ARG A 43 24.83 -14.97 -15.68
CA ARG A 43 23.54 -14.78 -16.41
C ARG A 43 23.17 -15.91 -17.37
N TYR A 44 23.65 -17.11 -17.09
CA TYR A 44 23.33 -18.30 -17.86
C TYR A 44 22.66 -19.34 -16.97
N ALA A 45 21.50 -19.83 -17.39
CA ALA A 45 20.76 -20.85 -16.65
C ALA A 45 21.46 -22.22 -16.84
N GLU A 46 22.05 -22.77 -15.79
CA GLU A 46 22.68 -24.07 -15.80
C GLU A 46 21.92 -25.05 -14.92
N TYR A 47 21.55 -26.20 -15.48
CA TYR A 47 20.90 -27.27 -14.71
C TYR A 47 21.97 -28.10 -13.99
N LEU A 48 21.99 -28.05 -12.66
CA LEU A 48 23.05 -28.58 -11.81
C LEU A 48 22.49 -29.28 -10.58
N PRO A 49 23.21 -30.29 -10.02
CA PRO A 49 22.88 -30.85 -8.70
C PRO A 49 23.29 -29.86 -7.60
N PHE A 50 22.42 -29.72 -6.59
CA PHE A 50 22.69 -29.01 -5.34
C PHE A 50 23.15 -30.02 -4.29
N ARG A 51 24.36 -29.88 -3.75
CA ARG A 51 25.06 -30.92 -2.98
C ARG A 51 25.09 -30.62 -1.50
N ASP A 52 25.00 -31.69 -0.71
CA ASP A 52 25.26 -31.67 0.73
C ASP A 52 26.77 -31.61 1.05
N GLU A 53 27.14 -31.78 2.34
CA GLU A 53 28.54 -31.80 2.80
C GLU A 53 29.33 -33.03 2.31
N GLN A 54 28.63 -34.13 2.03
CA GLN A 54 29.18 -35.37 1.55
C GLN A 54 29.25 -35.45 0.01
N GLY A 55 28.84 -34.35 -0.66
CA GLY A 55 28.77 -34.27 -2.12
C GLY A 55 27.57 -34.98 -2.74
N GLN A 56 26.64 -35.50 -1.91
CA GLN A 56 25.41 -36.12 -2.42
C GLN A 56 24.39 -35.06 -2.82
N PRO A 57 23.59 -35.27 -3.91
CA PRO A 57 22.59 -34.31 -4.34
C PRO A 57 21.44 -34.23 -3.32
N LEU A 58 21.19 -33.03 -2.81
CA LEU A 58 19.98 -32.68 -2.06
C LEU A 58 18.80 -32.46 -3.00
N ASP A 59 19.08 -31.83 -4.14
CA ASP A 59 18.13 -31.53 -5.20
C ASP A 59 18.89 -31.31 -6.51
N GLN A 60 18.14 -31.09 -7.60
CA GLN A 60 18.65 -30.70 -8.91
C GLN A 60 17.79 -29.63 -9.51
N GLY A 61 18.41 -28.60 -10.10
CA GLY A 61 17.65 -27.48 -10.63
C GLY A 61 18.53 -26.48 -11.38
N ILE A 62 17.96 -25.31 -11.62
CA ILE A 62 18.64 -24.23 -12.32
C ILE A 62 19.44 -23.39 -11.32
N ALA A 63 20.70 -23.15 -11.62
CA ALA A 63 21.53 -22.18 -10.93
C ALA A 63 21.75 -20.95 -11.84
N LEU A 64 21.60 -19.76 -11.27
CA LEU A 64 21.83 -18.47 -11.92
C LEU A 64 22.77 -17.64 -11.07
N LEU A 65 23.86 -17.15 -11.69
CA LEU A 65 24.81 -16.23 -11.05
C LEU A 65 24.72 -14.86 -11.70
N PHE A 66 24.59 -13.82 -10.85
CA PHE A 66 24.61 -12.42 -11.28
C PHE A 66 25.78 -11.72 -10.59
N LYS A 67 26.59 -11.01 -11.37
CA LYS A 67 27.73 -10.24 -10.83
C LYS A 67 27.35 -8.79 -10.58
N ALA A 68 27.87 -8.24 -9.51
CA ALA A 68 27.81 -6.84 -9.21
C ALA A 68 28.35 -5.98 -10.38
N PRO A 69 27.75 -4.79 -10.67
CA PRO A 69 26.56 -4.23 -10.08
C PRO A 69 25.25 -4.70 -10.77
N ASN A 70 25.33 -5.66 -11.68
CA ASN A 70 24.24 -6.04 -12.60
C ASN A 70 23.37 -7.17 -11.99
N SER A 71 22.90 -6.99 -10.77
CA SER A 71 22.00 -7.87 -10.04
C SER A 71 20.85 -7.07 -9.41
N PHE A 72 19.91 -7.75 -8.77
CA PHE A 72 18.81 -7.09 -8.06
C PHE A 72 19.31 -6.21 -6.90
N THR A 73 20.20 -6.74 -6.06
CA THR A 73 20.75 -6.03 -4.89
C THR A 73 21.93 -5.12 -5.23
N GLY A 74 22.45 -5.16 -6.46
CA GLY A 74 23.73 -4.52 -6.81
C GLY A 74 24.97 -5.27 -6.33
N GLU A 75 24.81 -6.37 -5.59
CA GLU A 75 25.88 -7.28 -5.11
C GLU A 75 26.02 -8.49 -6.02
N ASP A 76 26.97 -9.41 -5.72
CA ASP A 76 26.96 -10.74 -6.33
C ASP A 76 25.75 -11.52 -5.82
N VAL A 77 24.95 -12.08 -6.72
CA VAL A 77 23.74 -12.83 -6.38
C VAL A 77 23.79 -14.22 -7.03
N LEU A 78 23.52 -15.24 -6.20
CA LEU A 78 23.28 -16.61 -6.68
C LEU A 78 21.83 -17.00 -6.41
N GLU A 79 21.13 -17.50 -7.42
CA GLU A 79 19.82 -18.11 -7.27
C GLU A 79 19.90 -19.60 -7.60
N LEU A 80 19.33 -20.41 -6.70
CA LEU A 80 19.18 -21.85 -6.81
C LEU A 80 17.69 -22.17 -6.92
N GLN A 81 17.25 -22.57 -8.10
CA GLN A 81 15.85 -22.82 -8.43
C GLN A 81 15.64 -24.34 -8.52
N GLY A 82 15.20 -24.93 -7.42
CA GLY A 82 14.92 -26.37 -7.28
C GLY A 82 13.45 -26.67 -7.09
N HIS A 83 13.13 -27.85 -6.51
CA HIS A 83 11.77 -28.23 -6.19
C HIS A 83 11.27 -27.48 -4.94
N GLY A 84 10.04 -26.91 -5.03
CA GLY A 84 9.46 -26.03 -4.02
C GLY A 84 8.82 -26.75 -2.82
N GLY A 85 9.34 -27.94 -2.45
CA GLY A 85 8.94 -28.62 -1.23
C GLY A 85 9.56 -27.97 0.02
N PRO A 86 8.79 -27.71 1.10
CA PRO A 86 9.31 -27.00 2.28
C PRO A 86 10.55 -27.67 2.90
N VAL A 87 10.59 -29.00 2.90
CA VAL A 87 11.74 -29.76 3.43
C VAL A 87 12.99 -29.54 2.59
N ILE A 88 12.86 -29.57 1.26
CA ILE A 88 14.00 -29.38 0.34
C ILE A 88 14.54 -27.95 0.47
N MET A 89 13.65 -26.95 0.51
CA MET A 89 14.04 -25.54 0.68
C MET A 89 14.78 -25.33 2.01
N ASP A 90 14.28 -25.89 3.10
CA ASP A 90 14.92 -25.79 4.41
C ASP A 90 16.29 -26.50 4.43
N MET A 91 16.41 -27.71 3.84
CA MET A 91 17.68 -28.41 3.72
C MET A 91 18.73 -27.58 2.95
N LEU A 92 18.32 -26.96 1.84
CA LEU A 92 19.19 -26.15 1.01
C LEU A 92 19.64 -24.88 1.74
N VAL A 93 18.73 -24.18 2.40
CA VAL A 93 19.06 -22.99 3.22
C VAL A 93 20.01 -23.37 4.37
N ARG A 94 19.73 -24.45 5.11
CA ARG A 94 20.62 -24.91 6.18
C ARG A 94 22.00 -25.27 5.64
N ARG A 95 22.09 -25.94 4.50
CA ARG A 95 23.37 -26.29 3.86
C ARG A 95 24.20 -25.04 3.55
N ILE A 96 23.57 -24.00 3.03
CA ILE A 96 24.24 -22.74 2.72
C ILE A 96 24.69 -22.03 4.01
N LEU A 97 23.86 -22.02 5.04
CA LEU A 97 24.18 -21.38 6.34
C LEU A 97 25.35 -22.02 7.09
N GLN A 98 25.77 -23.25 6.77
CA GLN A 98 26.95 -23.87 7.31
C GLN A 98 28.24 -23.25 6.76
N ILE A 99 28.19 -22.54 5.66
CA ILE A 99 29.33 -21.86 5.06
C ILE A 99 29.64 -20.61 5.87
N LYS A 100 30.88 -20.43 6.27
CA LYS A 100 31.32 -19.32 7.12
C LYS A 100 31.07 -17.98 6.47
N GLY A 101 30.52 -17.02 7.22
CA GLY A 101 30.26 -15.65 6.76
C GLY A 101 28.88 -15.43 6.16
N LEU A 102 28.01 -16.46 6.23
CA LEU A 102 26.62 -16.34 5.81
C LEU A 102 25.68 -16.27 7.02
N ARG A 103 24.58 -15.55 6.85
CA ARG A 103 23.46 -15.52 7.80
C ARG A 103 22.11 -15.51 7.07
N PRO A 104 21.02 -15.82 7.80
CA PRO A 104 19.68 -15.60 7.24
C PRO A 104 19.44 -14.11 6.93
N ALA A 105 18.74 -13.85 5.84
CA ALA A 105 18.27 -12.50 5.53
C ALA A 105 17.18 -12.08 6.52
N ARG A 106 17.17 -10.80 6.88
CA ARG A 106 16.05 -10.15 7.56
C ARG A 106 14.88 -9.93 6.58
N PRO A 107 13.65 -9.69 7.06
CA PRO A 107 12.55 -9.25 6.21
C PRO A 107 12.98 -8.03 5.38
N GLY A 108 12.67 -8.03 4.06
CA GLY A 108 12.97 -6.93 3.14
C GLY A 108 14.44 -6.67 2.85
N GLU A 109 15.38 -7.44 3.37
CA GLU A 109 16.81 -7.10 3.31
C GLU A 109 17.39 -7.09 1.88
N PHE A 110 16.88 -7.88 0.96
CA PHE A 110 17.34 -7.81 -0.43
C PHE A 110 16.91 -6.49 -1.09
N SER A 111 15.70 -5.99 -0.81
CA SER A 111 15.23 -4.69 -1.30
C SER A 111 15.94 -3.53 -0.59
N GLU A 112 16.23 -3.65 0.71
CA GLU A 112 17.05 -2.71 1.46
C GLU A 112 18.44 -2.55 0.84
N ARG A 113 19.11 -3.68 0.50
CA ARG A 113 20.41 -3.66 -0.19
C ARG A 113 20.33 -3.07 -1.60
N ALA A 114 19.23 -3.35 -2.32
CA ALA A 114 18.99 -2.73 -3.62
C ALA A 114 18.86 -1.20 -3.51
N PHE A 115 18.14 -0.70 -2.50
CA PHE A 115 18.06 0.72 -2.20
C PHE A 115 19.43 1.30 -1.81
N MET A 116 20.15 0.68 -0.87
CA MET A 116 21.46 1.14 -0.41
C MET A 116 22.55 1.12 -1.51
N ASN A 117 22.35 0.35 -2.57
CA ASN A 117 23.23 0.26 -3.73
C ASN A 117 22.68 1.01 -4.97
N ASP A 118 21.77 1.98 -4.77
CA ASP A 118 21.20 2.86 -5.81
C ASP A 118 20.57 2.09 -6.99
N LYS A 119 20.04 0.89 -6.74
CA LYS A 119 19.31 0.10 -7.75
C LYS A 119 17.85 0.51 -7.85
N LEU A 120 17.29 0.94 -6.73
CA LEU A 120 15.91 1.39 -6.55
C LEU A 120 15.92 2.57 -5.59
N ASP A 121 15.00 3.51 -5.75
CA ASP A 121 14.67 4.44 -4.69
C ASP A 121 13.69 3.82 -3.68
N LEU A 122 13.38 4.54 -2.60
CA LEU A 122 12.53 4.00 -1.53
C LEU A 122 11.09 3.76 -1.99
N ALA A 123 10.52 4.63 -2.84
CA ALA A 123 9.16 4.44 -3.37
C ALA A 123 9.09 3.24 -4.33
N GLN A 124 10.13 3.01 -5.14
CA GLN A 124 10.25 1.84 -5.99
C GLN A 124 10.42 0.54 -5.17
N ALA A 125 11.21 0.58 -4.09
CA ALA A 125 11.35 -0.56 -3.19
C ALA A 125 10.02 -0.93 -2.54
N GLU A 126 9.25 0.05 -2.07
CA GLU A 126 7.90 -0.15 -1.53
C GLU A 126 6.91 -0.70 -2.58
N ALA A 127 7.05 -0.28 -3.84
CA ALA A 127 6.20 -0.75 -4.93
C ALA A 127 6.36 -2.26 -5.21
N ILE A 128 7.51 -2.86 -4.88
CA ILE A 128 7.71 -4.32 -4.96
C ILE A 128 6.75 -5.03 -4.00
N ALA A 129 6.65 -4.56 -2.76
CA ALA A 129 5.72 -5.13 -1.78
C ALA A 129 4.27 -4.93 -2.23
N ASP A 130 3.93 -3.71 -2.69
CA ASP A 130 2.57 -3.38 -3.16
C ASP A 130 2.16 -4.24 -4.38
N LEU A 131 3.09 -4.53 -5.31
CA LEU A 131 2.85 -5.40 -6.45
C LEU A 131 2.53 -6.84 -6.05
N ILE A 132 3.21 -7.34 -5.02
CA ILE A 132 3.04 -8.70 -4.50
C ILE A 132 1.74 -8.84 -3.72
N GLU A 133 1.37 -7.80 -2.97
CA GLU A 133 0.15 -7.75 -2.15
C GLU A 133 -1.07 -7.27 -2.94
N ALA A 134 -0.89 -6.89 -4.21
CA ALA A 134 -1.96 -6.36 -5.03
C ALA A 134 -3.16 -7.32 -5.10
N SER A 135 -4.32 -6.83 -4.70
CA SER A 135 -5.56 -7.59 -4.65
C SER A 135 -6.43 -7.42 -5.89
N SER A 136 -6.11 -6.45 -6.77
CA SER A 136 -6.82 -6.20 -8.03
C SER A 136 -5.84 -5.95 -9.18
N GLU A 137 -6.32 -6.15 -10.43
CA GLU A 137 -5.53 -5.88 -11.62
C GLU A 137 -5.07 -4.39 -11.68
N GLN A 138 -5.96 -3.47 -11.31
CA GLN A 138 -5.64 -2.05 -11.27
C GLN A 138 -4.59 -1.72 -10.23
N ALA A 139 -4.67 -2.32 -9.02
CA ALA A 139 -3.64 -2.17 -7.99
C ALA A 139 -2.29 -2.70 -8.49
N ALA A 140 -2.26 -3.88 -9.13
CA ALA A 140 -1.03 -4.45 -9.69
C ALA A 140 -0.42 -3.55 -10.78
N ARG A 141 -1.23 -2.99 -11.69
CA ARG A 141 -0.77 -2.06 -12.72
C ARG A 141 -0.19 -0.78 -12.12
N SER A 142 -0.89 -0.18 -11.14
CA SER A 142 -0.42 1.03 -10.46
C SER A 142 0.87 0.79 -9.67
N ALA A 143 1.00 -0.37 -9.00
CA ALA A 143 2.24 -0.77 -8.34
C ALA A 143 3.40 -0.95 -9.34
N MET A 144 3.12 -1.54 -10.51
CA MET A 144 4.13 -1.66 -11.57
C MET A 144 4.57 -0.30 -12.09
N HIS A 145 3.66 0.67 -12.28
CA HIS A 145 4.02 2.03 -12.66
C HIS A 145 4.92 2.71 -11.61
N SER A 146 4.61 2.52 -10.32
CA SER A 146 5.48 3.02 -9.23
C SER A 146 6.86 2.36 -9.28
N LEU A 147 6.93 1.04 -9.49
CA LEU A 147 8.19 0.30 -9.62
C LEU A 147 9.02 0.78 -10.83
N GLN A 148 8.36 1.17 -11.93
CA GLN A 148 8.99 1.76 -13.11
C GLN A 148 9.45 3.21 -12.90
N GLY A 149 9.22 3.79 -11.71
CA GLY A 149 9.69 5.12 -11.33
C GLY A 149 8.77 6.27 -11.75
N GLN A 150 7.51 6.02 -12.16
CA GLN A 150 6.61 7.11 -12.56
C GLN A 150 6.33 8.06 -11.40
N PHE A 151 6.10 7.54 -10.20
CA PHE A 151 5.89 8.37 -9.01
C PHE A 151 7.17 9.12 -8.62
N SER A 152 8.28 8.41 -8.51
CA SER A 152 9.59 8.99 -8.19
C SER A 152 10.00 10.08 -9.19
N GLY A 153 9.73 9.87 -10.47
CA GLY A 153 10.01 10.87 -11.51
C GLY A 153 9.22 12.17 -11.32
N LYS A 154 7.94 12.10 -10.92
CA LYS A 154 7.13 13.29 -10.60
C LYS A 154 7.66 14.01 -9.36
N ILE A 155 8.04 13.27 -8.31
CA ILE A 155 8.66 13.85 -7.11
C ILE A 155 9.97 14.54 -7.46
N GLN A 156 10.81 13.91 -8.27
CA GLN A 156 12.09 14.47 -8.69
C GLN A 156 11.93 15.76 -9.51
N GLN A 157 10.94 15.82 -10.41
CA GLN A 157 10.59 17.04 -11.15
C GLN A 157 10.21 18.18 -10.21
N LEU A 158 9.38 17.93 -9.20
CA LEU A 158 9.03 18.92 -8.18
C LEU A 158 10.24 19.39 -7.39
N VAL A 159 11.10 18.46 -6.94
CA VAL A 159 12.35 18.77 -6.21
C VAL A 159 13.29 19.61 -7.07
N GLU A 160 13.47 19.30 -8.34
CA GLU A 160 14.28 20.08 -9.28
C GLU A 160 13.71 21.49 -9.51
N SER A 161 12.38 21.61 -9.62
CA SER A 161 11.71 22.91 -9.79
C SER A 161 11.85 23.77 -8.55
N LEU A 162 11.70 23.18 -7.35
CA LEU A 162 11.95 23.86 -6.07
C LEU A 162 13.41 24.29 -5.93
N THR A 163 14.34 23.41 -6.28
CA THR A 163 15.77 23.70 -6.21
C THR A 163 16.14 24.88 -7.13
N ARG A 164 15.62 24.89 -8.36
CA ARG A 164 15.84 26.00 -9.30
C ARG A 164 15.28 27.33 -8.78
N LEU A 165 14.04 27.30 -8.24
CA LEU A 165 13.42 28.48 -7.67
C LEU A 165 14.20 28.98 -6.46
N ARG A 166 14.65 28.09 -5.56
CA ARG A 166 15.45 28.43 -4.38
C ARG A 166 16.76 29.09 -4.77
N ILE A 167 17.52 28.50 -5.70
CA ILE A 167 18.77 29.08 -6.20
C ILE A 167 18.54 30.50 -6.74
N TYR A 168 17.44 30.70 -7.47
CA TYR A 168 17.09 32.01 -8.01
C TYR A 168 16.79 33.04 -6.90
N VAL A 169 16.05 32.65 -5.86
CA VAL A 169 15.75 33.51 -4.69
C VAL A 169 17.02 33.80 -3.88
N GLU A 170 17.85 32.78 -3.61
CA GLU A 170 19.13 32.95 -2.89
C GLU A 170 20.08 33.92 -3.66
N ALA A 171 20.17 33.77 -4.98
CA ALA A 171 20.97 34.69 -5.81
C ALA A 171 20.42 36.11 -5.76
N ALA A 172 19.10 36.31 -5.73
CA ALA A 172 18.49 37.64 -5.60
C ALA A 172 18.77 38.31 -4.24
N ILE A 173 18.94 37.51 -3.18
CA ILE A 173 19.30 37.99 -1.85
C ILE A 173 20.80 38.40 -1.79
N ASP A 174 21.66 37.57 -2.40
CA ASP A 174 23.13 37.78 -2.34
C ASP A 174 23.61 38.96 -3.20
N PHE A 175 22.84 39.39 -4.21
CA PHE A 175 23.18 40.46 -5.13
C PHE A 175 22.16 41.61 -5.11
N PRO A 176 21.97 42.31 -3.98
CA PRO A 176 20.94 43.34 -3.81
C PRO A 176 21.20 44.61 -4.63
N ASP A 177 22.43 44.81 -5.13
CA ASP A 177 22.86 46.01 -5.86
C ASP A 177 22.54 45.99 -7.37
N GLU A 178 21.92 44.91 -7.89
CA GLU A 178 21.45 44.88 -9.26
C GLU A 178 20.15 45.68 -9.40
N GLU A 179 20.02 46.47 -10.50
CA GLU A 179 18.89 47.39 -10.76
C GLU A 179 17.50 46.65 -10.90
N ILE A 180 17.47 45.35 -10.80
CA ILE A 180 16.25 44.52 -10.95
C ILE A 180 15.89 43.97 -9.57
N ASP A 181 14.73 44.37 -9.07
CA ASP A 181 14.12 43.72 -7.89
C ASP A 181 13.53 42.36 -8.32
N PHE A 182 14.35 41.31 -8.26
CA PHE A 182 14.04 39.94 -8.68
C PHE A 182 12.87 39.31 -7.91
N LEU A 183 12.50 39.82 -6.72
CA LEU A 183 11.39 39.34 -5.94
C LEU A 183 10.05 39.93 -6.39
N SER A 184 10.07 41.16 -6.95
CA SER A 184 8.88 41.88 -7.37
C SER A 184 8.63 41.82 -8.89
N ASP A 185 9.49 41.22 -9.71
CA ASP A 185 9.31 41.08 -11.16
C ASP A 185 8.20 40.09 -11.57
N GLY A 186 7.58 39.41 -10.63
CA GLY A 186 6.51 38.43 -10.82
C GLY A 186 6.99 37.05 -11.28
N LYS A 187 8.26 36.85 -11.57
CA LYS A 187 8.82 35.55 -12.00
C LYS A 187 8.84 34.56 -10.86
N VAL A 188 9.35 34.97 -9.67
CA VAL A 188 9.35 34.09 -8.49
C VAL A 188 7.95 33.65 -8.11
N ALA A 189 6.98 34.58 -8.12
CA ALA A 189 5.57 34.27 -7.87
C ALA A 189 5.01 33.30 -8.91
N GLY A 190 5.29 33.55 -10.20
CA GLY A 190 4.85 32.67 -11.30
C GLY A 190 5.38 31.26 -11.19
N ASP A 191 6.69 31.10 -10.93
CA ASP A 191 7.33 29.79 -10.75
C ASP A 191 6.81 29.08 -9.49
N LEU A 192 6.61 29.79 -8.38
CA LEU A 192 6.02 29.26 -7.15
C LEU A 192 4.61 28.73 -7.38
N TYR A 193 3.76 29.49 -8.06
CA TYR A 193 2.41 29.04 -8.40
C TYR A 193 2.39 27.82 -9.33
N ALA A 194 3.31 27.75 -10.29
CA ALA A 194 3.43 26.58 -11.16
C ALA A 194 3.78 25.32 -10.36
N ILE A 195 4.73 25.42 -9.42
CA ILE A 195 5.11 24.32 -8.54
C ILE A 195 3.94 23.90 -7.63
N MET A 196 3.21 24.85 -7.05
CA MET A 196 2.04 24.55 -6.22
C MET A 196 0.97 23.81 -6.99
N ASN A 197 0.67 24.22 -8.23
CA ASN A 197 -0.31 23.55 -9.09
C ASN A 197 0.15 22.13 -9.46
N GLU A 198 1.43 21.93 -9.77
CA GLU A 198 2.00 20.61 -10.05
C GLU A 198 1.94 19.70 -8.82
N LEU A 199 2.29 20.21 -7.64
CA LEU A 199 2.18 19.49 -6.37
C LEU A 199 0.74 19.06 -6.08
N ASP A 200 -0.23 19.95 -6.29
CA ASP A 200 -1.66 19.62 -6.08
C ASP A 200 -2.15 18.53 -7.04
N ALA A 201 -1.68 18.52 -8.29
CA ALA A 201 -1.97 17.45 -9.24
C ALA A 201 -1.40 16.10 -8.76
N VAL A 202 -0.12 16.09 -8.34
CA VAL A 202 0.53 14.88 -7.81
C VAL A 202 -0.16 14.40 -6.52
N ARG A 203 -0.58 15.30 -5.62
CA ARG A 203 -1.36 14.96 -4.41
C ARG A 203 -2.70 14.31 -4.76
N GLY A 204 -3.39 14.82 -5.75
CA GLY A 204 -4.64 14.24 -6.25
C GLY A 204 -4.46 12.80 -6.73
N GLU A 205 -3.46 12.56 -7.57
CA GLU A 205 -3.13 11.22 -8.06
C GLU A 205 -2.66 10.29 -6.92
N ALA A 206 -1.82 10.78 -6.01
CA ALA A 206 -1.33 10.01 -4.87
C ALA A 206 -2.49 9.57 -3.95
N LYS A 207 -3.51 10.41 -3.74
CA LYS A 207 -4.72 10.04 -3.00
C LYS A 207 -5.45 8.88 -3.65
N GLN A 208 -5.61 8.90 -4.98
CA GLN A 208 -6.23 7.78 -5.71
C GLN A 208 -5.41 6.49 -5.59
N GLY A 209 -4.08 6.59 -5.71
CA GLY A 209 -3.18 5.45 -5.54
C GLY A 209 -3.20 4.86 -4.13
N ALA A 210 -3.32 5.68 -3.11
CA ALA A 210 -3.46 5.22 -1.73
C ALA A 210 -4.79 4.47 -1.51
N LEU A 211 -5.88 4.94 -2.12
CA LEU A 211 -7.19 4.26 -2.06
C LEU A 211 -7.16 2.89 -2.74
N LEU A 212 -6.44 2.75 -3.85
CA LEU A 212 -6.25 1.45 -4.51
C LEU A 212 -5.44 0.46 -3.66
N ARG A 213 -4.56 0.96 -2.80
CA ARG A 213 -3.76 0.14 -1.89
C ARG A 213 -4.49 -0.20 -0.60
N GLU A 214 -5.02 0.81 0.09
CA GLU A 214 -5.59 0.66 1.43
C GLU A 214 -7.04 0.20 1.39
N GLY A 215 -7.77 0.54 0.31
CA GLY A 215 -9.18 0.25 0.19
C GLY A 215 -10.03 1.02 1.19
N MET A 216 -11.27 0.61 1.34
CA MET A 216 -12.24 1.14 2.27
C MET A 216 -12.65 0.09 3.30
N LYS A 217 -12.61 0.43 4.59
CA LYS A 217 -13.12 -0.43 5.66
C LYS A 217 -14.61 -0.14 5.88
N VAL A 218 -15.46 -1.11 5.56
CA VAL A 218 -16.92 -0.97 5.66
C VAL A 218 -17.48 -1.98 6.66
N VAL A 219 -18.21 -1.48 7.63
CA VAL A 219 -18.99 -2.31 8.56
C VAL A 219 -20.39 -2.52 8.00
N ILE A 220 -20.84 -3.76 7.88
CA ILE A 220 -22.25 -4.07 7.60
C ILE A 220 -22.93 -4.40 8.92
N ALA A 221 -23.72 -3.45 9.45
CA ALA A 221 -24.47 -3.56 10.69
C ALA A 221 -25.97 -3.66 10.41
N GLY A 222 -26.72 -4.33 11.27
CA GLY A 222 -28.18 -4.42 11.19
C GLY A 222 -28.71 -5.62 11.97
N ARG A 223 -29.99 -5.58 12.29
CA ARG A 223 -30.66 -6.65 13.03
C ARG A 223 -30.62 -7.99 12.27
N PRO A 224 -30.83 -9.13 12.94
CA PRO A 224 -30.94 -10.43 12.29
C PRO A 224 -31.96 -10.40 11.14
N ASN A 225 -31.67 -11.11 10.07
CA ASN A 225 -32.49 -11.22 8.85
C ASN A 225 -32.67 -9.93 8.01
N ALA A 226 -31.93 -8.84 8.32
CA ALA A 226 -31.93 -7.65 7.49
C ALA A 226 -31.30 -7.88 6.09
N GLY A 227 -30.62 -9.02 5.89
CA GLY A 227 -30.04 -9.40 4.59
C GLY A 227 -28.56 -9.05 4.44
N LYS A 228 -27.80 -8.96 5.55
CA LYS A 228 -26.36 -8.63 5.55
C LYS A 228 -25.54 -9.56 4.63
N SER A 229 -25.65 -10.88 4.82
CA SER A 229 -24.96 -11.88 3.99
C SER A 229 -25.39 -11.83 2.52
N SER A 230 -26.67 -11.50 2.26
CA SER A 230 -27.16 -11.31 0.88
C SER A 230 -26.56 -10.07 0.23
N LEU A 231 -26.44 -8.96 0.97
CA LEU A 231 -25.76 -7.76 0.48
C LEU A 231 -24.29 -8.03 0.20
N LEU A 232 -23.61 -8.72 1.11
CA LEU A 232 -22.21 -9.09 0.95
C LEU A 232 -21.99 -9.89 -0.34
N ASN A 233 -22.79 -10.97 -0.55
CA ASN A 233 -22.73 -11.77 -1.77
C ASN A 233 -23.04 -10.95 -3.03
N ALA A 234 -23.99 -10.01 -2.96
CA ALA A 234 -24.36 -9.17 -4.07
C ALA A 234 -23.31 -8.09 -4.38
N LEU A 235 -22.59 -7.57 -3.36
CA LEU A 235 -21.46 -6.68 -3.54
C LEU A 235 -20.22 -7.41 -4.09
N ALA A 236 -19.95 -8.64 -3.64
CA ALA A 236 -18.87 -9.48 -4.13
C ALA A 236 -19.02 -9.82 -5.63
N GLY A 237 -20.24 -9.92 -6.14
CA GLY A 237 -20.56 -9.98 -7.56
C GLY A 237 -19.82 -11.09 -8.33
N ARG A 238 -19.82 -10.96 -9.68
CA ARG A 238 -19.09 -11.87 -10.60
C ARG A 238 -17.59 -11.67 -10.66
N GLU A 239 -17.08 -10.59 -10.10
CA GLU A 239 -15.64 -10.33 -9.92
C GLU A 239 -15.19 -10.97 -8.61
N SER A 240 -15.23 -12.30 -8.59
CA SER A 240 -14.84 -13.09 -7.44
C SER A 240 -13.46 -12.70 -6.97
N ALA A 241 -13.40 -12.18 -5.75
CA ALA A 241 -12.19 -12.08 -4.97
C ALA A 241 -11.37 -13.38 -5.15
N ILE A 242 -10.09 -13.23 -5.42
CA ILE A 242 -9.13 -14.25 -5.05
C ILE A 242 -9.16 -14.27 -3.53
N VAL A 243 -10.04 -15.12 -2.96
CA VAL A 243 -10.04 -15.40 -1.52
C VAL A 243 -8.69 -16.07 -1.25
N THR A 244 -7.70 -15.31 -0.86
CA THR A 244 -6.50 -15.88 -0.27
C THR A 244 -6.90 -16.38 1.11
N GLU A 245 -7.27 -17.67 1.19
CA GLU A 245 -7.28 -18.38 2.46
C GLU A 245 -5.84 -18.37 3.00
N ILE A 246 -5.53 -17.39 3.83
CA ILE A 246 -4.34 -17.47 4.68
C ILE A 246 -4.66 -18.56 5.70
N ALA A 247 -4.17 -19.76 5.44
CA ALA A 247 -4.33 -20.90 6.32
C ALA A 247 -3.73 -20.55 7.70
N GLY A 248 -4.58 -20.39 8.71
CA GLY A 248 -4.15 -20.16 10.09
C GLY A 248 -5.04 -19.25 10.94
N THR A 249 -6.07 -18.59 10.41
CA THR A 249 -6.84 -17.56 11.12
C THR A 249 -8.32 -17.94 11.34
N THR A 250 -8.63 -19.18 11.66
CA THR A 250 -10.01 -19.68 11.86
C THR A 250 -10.73 -19.13 13.11
N ARG A 251 -10.24 -18.06 13.76
CA ARG A 251 -10.86 -17.43 14.95
C ARG A 251 -10.89 -15.89 14.91
N ASP A 252 -10.51 -15.27 13.80
CA ASP A 252 -10.57 -13.81 13.66
C ASP A 252 -11.91 -13.38 13.08
N VAL A 253 -12.32 -12.13 13.37
CA VAL A 253 -13.49 -11.44 12.82
C VAL A 253 -13.55 -11.72 11.32
N LEU A 254 -14.68 -12.24 10.81
CA LEU A 254 -14.86 -12.55 9.40
C LEU A 254 -14.65 -11.28 8.57
N ARG A 255 -13.48 -11.16 7.97
CA ARG A 255 -13.13 -10.11 7.02
C ARG A 255 -13.27 -10.69 5.62
N GLU A 256 -14.22 -10.19 4.86
CA GLU A 256 -14.28 -10.48 3.45
C GLU A 256 -13.68 -9.32 2.65
N HIS A 257 -12.86 -9.66 1.67
CA HIS A 257 -12.23 -8.70 0.78
C HIS A 257 -12.95 -8.78 -0.56
N ILE A 258 -13.59 -7.71 -0.96
CA ILE A 258 -14.23 -7.58 -2.27
C ILE A 258 -13.65 -6.37 -3.00
N HIS A 259 -13.92 -6.24 -4.29
CA HIS A 259 -13.50 -5.09 -5.09
C HIS A 259 -14.68 -4.36 -5.68
N LEU A 260 -14.65 -3.04 -5.62
CA LEU A 260 -15.57 -2.16 -6.35
C LEU A 260 -14.78 -1.44 -7.44
N ASP A 261 -14.89 -1.92 -8.68
CA ASP A 261 -14.17 -1.35 -9.83
C ASP A 261 -12.65 -1.17 -9.57
N GLY A 262 -12.04 -2.20 -8.96
CA GLY A 262 -10.62 -2.22 -8.61
C GLY A 262 -10.26 -1.63 -7.24
N MET A 263 -11.13 -0.88 -6.57
CA MET A 263 -10.94 -0.40 -5.19
C MET A 263 -11.21 -1.54 -4.20
N PRO A 264 -10.27 -1.90 -3.33
CA PRO A 264 -10.50 -2.91 -2.29
C PRO A 264 -11.54 -2.43 -1.27
N LEU A 265 -12.44 -3.33 -0.89
CA LEU A 265 -13.43 -3.11 0.16
C LEU A 265 -13.25 -4.17 1.24
N HIS A 266 -12.85 -3.75 2.43
CA HIS A 266 -12.67 -4.61 3.59
C HIS A 266 -13.96 -4.63 4.42
N ILE A 267 -14.71 -5.71 4.34
CA ILE A 267 -15.99 -5.81 5.01
C ILE A 267 -15.83 -6.48 6.37
N ILE A 268 -16.36 -5.82 7.39
CA ILE A 268 -16.42 -6.30 8.76
C ILE A 268 -17.87 -6.70 9.04
N ASP A 269 -18.12 -8.01 9.21
CA ASP A 269 -19.46 -8.50 9.54
C ASP A 269 -19.73 -8.40 11.04
N THR A 270 -20.88 -7.82 11.40
CA THR A 270 -21.34 -7.67 12.78
C THR A 270 -22.24 -8.83 13.24
N ALA A 271 -22.30 -9.94 12.53
CA ALA A 271 -23.16 -11.08 12.88
C ALA A 271 -22.86 -11.65 14.28
N GLY A 272 -21.65 -11.45 14.81
CA GLY A 272 -21.21 -11.87 16.14
C GLY A 272 -21.46 -10.88 17.29
N LEU A 273 -22.00 -9.68 17.02
CA LEU A 273 -22.23 -8.65 18.07
C LEU A 273 -23.50 -8.91 18.91
N ARG A 274 -23.71 -10.14 19.37
CA ARG A 274 -24.82 -10.45 20.30
C ARG A 274 -24.27 -10.44 21.72
N ASP A 275 -25.03 -9.85 22.63
CA ASP A 275 -24.73 -9.96 24.06
C ASP A 275 -24.69 -11.43 24.49
N THR A 276 -23.57 -11.83 25.04
CA THR A 276 -23.30 -13.18 25.50
C THR A 276 -22.68 -13.15 26.89
N GLN A 277 -22.96 -14.18 27.67
CA GLN A 277 -22.31 -14.38 28.98
C GLN A 277 -21.01 -15.20 28.89
N ASP A 278 -20.69 -15.72 27.70
CA ASP A 278 -19.46 -16.47 27.47
C ASP A 278 -18.26 -15.53 27.31
N LYS A 279 -17.24 -15.71 28.15
CA LYS A 279 -16.02 -14.90 28.16
C LYS A 279 -15.23 -14.94 26.85
N VAL A 280 -15.29 -16.06 26.12
CA VAL A 280 -14.57 -16.22 24.85
C VAL A 280 -15.28 -15.41 23.76
N GLU A 281 -16.61 -15.41 23.75
CA GLU A 281 -17.42 -14.61 22.83
C GLU A 281 -17.31 -13.13 23.15
N GLN A 282 -17.22 -12.72 24.44
CA GLN A 282 -17.00 -11.34 24.85
C GLN A 282 -15.70 -10.76 24.28
N ILE A 283 -14.60 -11.52 24.31
CA ILE A 283 -13.32 -11.11 23.68
C ILE A 283 -13.50 -10.92 22.17
N GLY A 284 -14.29 -11.77 21.50
CA GLY A 284 -14.62 -11.65 20.08
C GLY A 284 -15.40 -10.37 19.78
N ILE A 285 -16.37 -10.02 20.64
CA ILE A 285 -17.17 -8.79 20.53
C ILE A 285 -16.30 -7.55 20.72
N GLU A 286 -15.40 -7.54 21.71
CA GLU A 286 -14.47 -6.40 21.92
C GLU A 286 -13.54 -6.18 20.72
N ARG A 287 -13.01 -7.26 20.13
CA ARG A 287 -12.20 -7.17 18.91
C ARG A 287 -13.01 -6.64 17.73
N ALA A 288 -14.24 -7.09 17.55
CA ALA A 288 -15.12 -6.57 16.51
C ALA A 288 -15.39 -5.08 16.68
N TRP A 289 -15.58 -4.60 17.92
CA TRP A 289 -15.73 -3.17 18.18
C TRP A 289 -14.46 -2.38 17.89
N ALA A 290 -13.29 -2.89 18.24
CA ALA A 290 -12.01 -2.24 17.89
C ALA A 290 -11.83 -2.05 16.39
N GLU A 291 -12.29 -3.00 15.57
CA GLU A 291 -12.31 -2.89 14.12
C GLU A 291 -13.37 -1.89 13.62
N ILE A 292 -14.58 -1.90 14.23
CA ILE A 292 -15.66 -0.96 13.90
C ILE A 292 -15.20 0.48 14.15
N GLU A 293 -14.48 0.74 15.24
CA GLU A 293 -13.94 2.05 15.59
C GLU A 293 -12.93 2.60 14.57
N GLN A 294 -12.33 1.71 13.77
CA GLN A 294 -11.39 2.04 12.70
C GLN A 294 -12.03 2.06 11.31
N ALA A 295 -13.34 1.81 11.21
CA ALA A 295 -14.03 1.79 9.92
C ALA A 295 -14.18 3.18 9.31
N ASP A 296 -14.17 3.25 7.99
CA ASP A 296 -14.43 4.47 7.24
C ASP A 296 -15.93 4.75 7.13
N ARG A 297 -16.74 3.66 7.09
CA ARG A 297 -18.19 3.76 6.95
C ARG A 297 -18.94 2.58 7.54
N VAL A 298 -20.15 2.86 8.01
CA VAL A 298 -21.13 1.85 8.41
C VAL A 298 -22.28 1.83 7.40
N LEU A 299 -22.55 0.67 6.81
CA LEU A 299 -23.78 0.35 6.10
C LEU A 299 -24.79 -0.23 7.10
N PHE A 300 -25.76 0.57 7.50
CA PHE A 300 -26.78 0.17 8.45
C PHE A 300 -27.95 -0.47 7.72
N MET A 301 -28.02 -1.80 7.76
CA MET A 301 -29.02 -2.60 7.06
C MET A 301 -30.35 -2.63 7.79
N VAL A 302 -31.41 -2.28 7.08
CA VAL A 302 -32.81 -2.29 7.54
C VAL A 302 -33.62 -3.22 6.65
N ASP A 303 -34.44 -4.07 7.28
CA ASP A 303 -35.45 -4.85 6.55
C ASP A 303 -36.68 -3.97 6.28
N GLY A 304 -36.83 -3.50 5.04
CA GLY A 304 -37.92 -2.62 4.62
C GLY A 304 -39.31 -3.23 4.79
N THR A 305 -39.42 -4.55 4.91
CA THR A 305 -40.72 -5.22 5.15
C THR A 305 -41.19 -5.18 6.60
N THR A 306 -40.29 -4.80 7.54
CA THR A 306 -40.60 -4.84 8.99
C THR A 306 -40.74 -3.47 9.64
N THR A 307 -40.20 -2.42 9.02
CA THR A 307 -40.25 -1.06 9.57
C THR A 307 -40.10 -0.02 8.48
N ASP A 308 -40.79 1.11 8.64
CA ASP A 308 -40.62 2.31 7.81
C ASP A 308 -39.54 3.25 8.39
N ALA A 309 -39.02 2.99 9.60
CA ALA A 309 -38.01 3.81 10.22
C ALA A 309 -36.72 3.83 9.37
N VAL A 310 -36.13 5.03 9.28
CA VAL A 310 -34.84 5.28 8.60
C VAL A 310 -33.77 5.77 9.59
N ASP A 311 -34.18 6.25 10.79
CA ASP A 311 -33.21 6.63 11.81
C ASP A 311 -32.60 5.37 12.47
N PRO A 312 -31.29 5.15 12.36
CA PRO A 312 -30.62 4.03 13.01
C PRO A 312 -30.78 4.01 14.52
N ARG A 313 -30.98 5.17 15.17
CA ARG A 313 -31.19 5.26 16.61
C ARG A 313 -32.56 4.72 17.05
N GLU A 314 -33.59 4.83 16.20
CA GLU A 314 -34.89 4.21 16.46
C GLU A 314 -34.84 2.70 16.32
N ILE A 315 -33.93 2.19 15.44
CA ILE A 315 -33.84 0.77 15.09
C ILE A 315 -32.92 0.02 16.03
N TRP A 316 -31.72 0.57 16.30
CA TRP A 316 -30.70 -0.06 17.13
C TRP A 316 -29.88 0.98 17.92
N PRO A 317 -30.47 1.62 18.95
CA PRO A 317 -29.84 2.72 19.68
C PRO A 317 -28.50 2.35 20.32
N GLU A 318 -28.40 1.14 20.93
CA GLU A 318 -27.18 0.72 21.64
C GLU A 318 -25.96 0.62 20.70
N PHE A 319 -26.19 0.24 19.45
CA PHE A 319 -25.15 0.19 18.43
C PHE A 319 -24.72 1.60 18.02
N VAL A 320 -25.68 2.46 17.73
CA VAL A 320 -25.41 3.83 17.23
C VAL A 320 -24.74 4.70 18.28
N ASP A 321 -25.17 4.59 19.56
CA ASP A 321 -24.60 5.37 20.65
C ASP A 321 -23.13 5.01 20.95
N ARG A 322 -22.70 3.80 20.58
CA ARG A 322 -21.31 3.34 20.73
C ARG A 322 -20.43 3.74 19.56
N LEU A 323 -20.99 4.10 18.40
CA LEU A 323 -20.22 4.47 17.22
C LEU A 323 -19.47 5.80 17.42
N PRO A 324 -18.17 5.88 17.04
CA PRO A 324 -17.46 7.15 16.97
C PRO A 324 -18.15 8.15 16.03
N LYS A 325 -18.30 9.39 16.46
CA LYS A 325 -18.97 10.46 15.67
C LYS A 325 -18.33 10.73 14.30
N LYS A 326 -17.06 10.37 14.13
CA LYS A 326 -16.31 10.55 12.87
C LYS A 326 -16.70 9.55 11.77
N ILE A 327 -17.32 8.43 12.12
CA ILE A 327 -17.63 7.37 11.16
C ILE A 327 -18.89 7.74 10.41
N GLY A 328 -18.78 7.77 9.06
CA GLY A 328 -19.92 8.00 8.18
C GLY A 328 -20.92 6.84 8.24
N LEU A 329 -22.21 7.16 8.31
CA LEU A 329 -23.27 6.16 8.32
C LEU A 329 -24.15 6.31 7.10
N THR A 330 -24.45 5.17 6.43
CA THR A 330 -25.38 5.07 5.31
C THR A 330 -26.45 4.05 5.65
N VAL A 331 -27.70 4.42 5.56
CA VAL A 331 -28.84 3.54 5.77
C VAL A 331 -29.14 2.79 4.48
N VAL A 332 -29.21 1.47 4.57
CA VAL A 332 -29.51 0.59 3.44
C VAL A 332 -30.81 -0.17 3.73
N ARG A 333 -31.91 0.29 3.14
CA ARG A 333 -33.20 -0.38 3.23
C ARG A 333 -33.26 -1.49 2.20
N ASN A 334 -33.26 -2.72 2.67
CA ASN A 334 -33.22 -3.92 1.83
C ASN A 334 -34.63 -4.48 1.61
N LYS A 335 -34.75 -5.36 0.62
CA LYS A 335 -35.99 -6.03 0.16
C LYS A 335 -36.98 -5.09 -0.57
N ALA A 336 -36.45 -4.11 -1.28
CA ALA A 336 -37.23 -3.19 -2.10
C ALA A 336 -38.07 -3.91 -3.18
N ASP A 337 -37.69 -5.12 -3.58
CA ASP A 337 -38.46 -6.03 -4.44
C ASP A 337 -39.80 -6.44 -3.83
N LEU A 338 -39.92 -6.40 -2.49
CA LEU A 338 -41.16 -6.76 -1.76
C LEU A 338 -41.96 -5.53 -1.32
N THR A 339 -41.28 -4.40 -1.04
CA THR A 339 -41.94 -3.18 -0.55
C THR A 339 -42.43 -2.27 -1.69
N GLY A 340 -41.83 -2.38 -2.88
CA GLY A 340 -42.12 -1.48 -4.01
C GLY A 340 -41.68 -0.04 -3.81
N GLU A 341 -40.74 0.21 -2.87
CA GLU A 341 -40.20 1.54 -2.60
C GLU A 341 -39.43 2.09 -3.83
N ASP A 342 -39.44 3.42 -3.99
CA ASP A 342 -38.62 4.10 -5.00
C ASP A 342 -37.13 3.89 -4.70
N LEU A 343 -36.39 3.45 -5.70
CA LEU A 343 -34.94 3.18 -5.59
C LEU A 343 -34.08 4.43 -5.65
N ALA A 344 -34.64 5.62 -5.93
CA ALA A 344 -33.88 6.86 -5.98
C ALA A 344 -33.21 7.13 -4.61
N PRO A 345 -31.89 7.33 -4.58
CA PRO A 345 -31.21 7.69 -3.35
C PRO A 345 -31.69 9.04 -2.84
N ASN A 346 -31.87 9.16 -1.54
CA ASN A 346 -32.27 10.41 -0.92
C ASN A 346 -31.55 10.65 0.42
N GLN A 347 -31.79 11.82 0.99
CA GLN A 347 -31.34 12.18 2.34
C GLN A 347 -32.57 12.23 3.24
N GLU A 348 -32.60 11.42 4.28
CA GLU A 348 -33.67 11.40 5.27
C GLU A 348 -33.08 11.47 6.67
N GLN A 349 -33.62 12.32 7.54
CA GLN A 349 -33.19 12.49 8.93
C GLN A 349 -31.67 12.66 9.12
N GLY A 350 -31.01 13.32 8.15
CA GLY A 350 -29.56 13.55 8.20
C GLY A 350 -28.70 12.38 7.71
N HIS A 351 -29.30 11.28 7.25
CA HIS A 351 -28.62 10.12 6.73
C HIS A 351 -28.83 9.93 5.23
N ALA A 352 -27.81 9.47 4.52
CA ALA A 352 -27.95 8.99 3.15
C ALA A 352 -28.68 7.65 3.17
N VAL A 353 -29.79 7.55 2.45
CA VAL A 353 -30.67 6.38 2.42
C VAL A 353 -30.67 5.76 1.03
N TYR A 354 -30.32 4.48 0.96
CA TYR A 354 -30.32 3.67 -0.25
C TYR A 354 -31.30 2.53 -0.12
N ARG A 355 -32.24 2.42 -1.08
CA ARG A 355 -33.21 1.35 -1.14
C ARG A 355 -32.75 0.33 -2.17
N ILE A 356 -32.61 -0.91 -1.72
CA ILE A 356 -32.03 -1.99 -2.53
C ILE A 356 -32.84 -3.29 -2.42
N SER A 357 -32.65 -4.16 -3.35
CA SER A 357 -32.89 -5.58 -3.16
C SER A 357 -31.59 -6.34 -3.37
N ALA A 358 -30.99 -6.82 -2.27
CA ALA A 358 -29.78 -7.64 -2.34
C ALA A 358 -30.02 -8.96 -3.09
N LYS A 359 -31.28 -9.44 -3.20
CA LYS A 359 -31.67 -10.65 -3.91
C LYS A 359 -31.73 -10.47 -5.42
N THR A 360 -32.26 -9.33 -5.88
CA THR A 360 -32.46 -9.04 -7.31
C THR A 360 -31.50 -8.00 -7.86
N GLU A 361 -30.55 -7.56 -7.02
CA GLU A 361 -29.51 -6.55 -7.33
C GLU A 361 -30.07 -5.15 -7.67
N LEU A 362 -31.35 -4.90 -7.48
CA LEU A 362 -31.95 -3.58 -7.68
C LEU A 362 -31.36 -2.56 -6.69
N GLY A 363 -31.03 -1.36 -7.16
CA GLY A 363 -30.46 -0.28 -6.36
C GLY A 363 -28.97 -0.45 -6.00
N LEU A 364 -28.36 -1.63 -6.22
CA LEU A 364 -26.94 -1.86 -5.93
C LEU A 364 -25.96 -0.97 -6.71
N PRO A 365 -26.18 -0.67 -8.01
CA PRO A 365 -25.29 0.24 -8.74
C PRO A 365 -25.18 1.61 -8.07
N ALA A 366 -26.29 2.18 -7.59
CA ALA A 366 -26.29 3.46 -6.88
C ALA A 366 -25.55 3.37 -5.53
N LEU A 367 -25.68 2.28 -4.81
CA LEU A 367 -24.94 2.04 -3.56
C LEU A 367 -23.43 1.88 -3.82
N ARG A 368 -23.02 1.19 -4.89
CA ARG A 368 -21.60 1.07 -5.29
C ARG A 368 -21.00 2.44 -5.62
N GLU A 369 -21.67 3.24 -6.43
CA GLU A 369 -21.22 4.61 -6.74
C GLU A 369 -21.12 5.48 -5.49
N HIS A 370 -22.08 5.36 -4.57
CA HIS A 370 -22.00 6.06 -3.29
C HIS A 370 -20.78 5.68 -2.45
N LEU A 371 -20.45 4.40 -2.35
CA LEU A 371 -19.27 3.95 -1.61
C LEU A 371 -17.98 4.51 -2.23
N LYS A 372 -17.85 4.47 -3.55
CA LYS A 372 -16.74 5.11 -4.27
C LYS A 372 -16.65 6.59 -4.00
N ALA A 373 -17.79 7.30 -4.10
CA ALA A 373 -17.85 8.74 -3.85
C ALA A 373 -17.50 9.12 -2.41
N CYS A 374 -17.88 8.30 -1.41
CA CYS A 374 -17.53 8.53 -0.01
C CYS A 374 -16.02 8.56 0.25
N MET A 375 -15.26 7.81 -0.52
CA MET A 375 -13.79 7.78 -0.45
C MET A 375 -13.14 8.78 -1.42
N GLY A 376 -13.91 9.41 -2.29
CA GLY A 376 -13.39 10.24 -3.37
C GLY A 376 -12.70 9.42 -4.47
N PHE A 377 -13.04 8.13 -4.60
CA PHE A 377 -12.48 7.27 -5.65
C PHE A 377 -13.14 7.61 -6.99
N GLN A 378 -12.33 8.00 -7.96
CA GLN A 378 -12.80 8.48 -9.27
C GLN A 378 -12.84 7.40 -10.37
N GLY A 379 -12.50 6.13 -10.03
CA GLY A 379 -12.45 5.06 -11.02
C GLY A 379 -11.19 5.14 -11.91
N ASN A 380 -11.28 4.74 -13.15
CA ASN A 380 -10.16 4.61 -14.09
C ASN A 380 -9.23 5.82 -14.14
N THR A 381 -8.13 5.77 -13.41
CA THR A 381 -6.93 6.54 -13.69
C THR A 381 -6.00 5.67 -14.54
N GLU A 382 -6.17 5.68 -15.87
CA GLU A 382 -5.17 5.12 -16.78
C GLU A 382 -3.83 5.84 -16.50
N GLY A 383 -2.80 5.08 -16.09
CA GLY A 383 -1.48 5.63 -15.77
C GLY A 383 -1.27 6.05 -14.30
N GLY A 384 -2.20 5.79 -13.39
CA GLY A 384 -2.01 6.07 -11.96
C GLY A 384 -0.89 5.23 -11.33
N PHE A 385 -0.29 5.76 -10.28
CA PHE A 385 0.74 5.08 -9.48
C PHE A 385 0.21 4.77 -8.07
N MET A 386 0.85 3.83 -7.36
CA MET A 386 0.56 3.56 -5.95
C MET A 386 1.22 4.62 -5.06
N ALA A 387 0.53 4.98 -3.97
CA ALA A 387 1.08 5.82 -2.92
C ALA A 387 0.74 5.24 -1.54
N ARG A 388 1.53 5.61 -0.55
CA ARG A 388 1.36 5.21 0.85
C ARG A 388 1.05 6.41 1.72
N ARG A 389 0.54 6.18 2.92
CA ARG A 389 0.22 7.26 3.87
C ARG A 389 1.39 8.21 4.10
N ARG A 390 2.61 7.68 4.28
CA ARG A 390 3.81 8.52 4.45
C ARG A 390 4.06 9.46 3.26
N HIS A 391 3.74 9.01 2.03
CA HIS A 391 3.85 9.84 0.84
C HIS A 391 2.84 10.99 0.86
N LEU A 392 1.59 10.70 1.24
CA LEU A 392 0.56 11.73 1.39
C LEU A 392 0.94 12.75 2.46
N ASP A 393 1.44 12.28 3.60
CA ASP A 393 1.88 13.15 4.70
C ASP A 393 3.08 14.03 4.28
N ALA A 394 4.02 13.51 3.49
CA ALA A 394 5.14 14.28 2.95
C ALA A 394 4.69 15.34 1.93
N LEU A 395 3.79 14.97 1.00
CA LEU A 395 3.19 15.89 0.03
C LEU A 395 2.38 16.99 0.73
N GLU A 396 1.66 16.67 1.81
CA GLU A 396 0.90 17.65 2.59
C GLU A 396 1.83 18.65 3.27
N ARG A 397 2.89 18.16 3.97
CA ARG A 397 3.90 19.05 4.57
C ARG A 397 4.54 19.98 3.54
N ALA A 398 4.89 19.45 2.36
CA ALA A 398 5.44 20.27 1.29
C ALA A 398 4.45 21.37 0.85
N ALA A 399 3.16 21.03 0.69
CA ALA A 399 2.14 22.00 0.32
C ALA A 399 1.94 23.10 1.39
N GLU A 400 1.94 22.74 2.67
CA GLU A 400 1.87 23.70 3.78
C GLU A 400 3.07 24.68 3.74
N ARG A 401 4.29 24.18 3.49
CA ARG A 401 5.49 25.01 3.36
C ARG A 401 5.39 25.98 2.18
N LEU A 402 4.89 25.53 1.02
CA LEU A 402 4.70 26.39 -0.14
C LEU A 402 3.63 27.46 0.08
N LEU A 403 2.60 27.18 0.86
CA LEU A 403 1.60 28.19 1.26
C LEU A 403 2.26 29.28 2.13
N VAL A 404 3.13 28.90 3.08
CA VAL A 404 3.88 29.86 3.89
C VAL A 404 4.86 30.64 3.02
N ALA A 405 5.59 29.97 2.11
CA ALA A 405 6.50 30.65 1.16
C ALA A 405 5.76 31.70 0.33
N LYS A 406 4.55 31.40 -0.14
CA LYS A 406 3.69 32.36 -0.84
C LYS A 406 3.37 33.57 0.02
N GLU A 407 2.94 33.38 1.28
CA GLU A 407 2.65 34.46 2.21
C GLU A 407 3.88 35.33 2.47
N GLN A 408 5.07 34.71 2.68
CA GLN A 408 6.31 35.42 2.85
C GLN A 408 6.72 36.24 1.62
N LEU A 409 6.43 35.73 0.42
CA LEU A 409 6.72 36.44 -0.83
C LEU A 409 5.77 37.61 -1.06
N GLU A 410 4.44 37.40 -0.93
CA GLU A 410 3.43 38.38 -1.35
C GLU A 410 3.14 39.45 -0.30
N VAL A 411 3.20 39.09 0.99
CA VAL A 411 2.83 39.99 2.08
C VAL A 411 4.06 40.65 2.71
N PHE A 412 5.11 39.87 2.95
CA PHE A 412 6.28 40.33 3.70
C PHE A 412 7.49 40.67 2.81
N VAL A 413 7.49 40.22 1.54
CA VAL A 413 8.61 40.34 0.59
C VAL A 413 9.94 39.90 1.22
N ALA A 414 9.90 38.81 2.01
CA ALA A 414 11.00 38.31 2.82
C ALA A 414 11.70 37.15 2.10
N GLY A 415 12.62 37.47 1.19
CA GLY A 415 13.32 36.49 0.34
C GLY A 415 14.00 35.36 1.12
N GLU A 416 14.69 35.70 2.24
CA GLU A 416 15.36 34.69 3.09
C GLU A 416 14.37 33.67 3.66
N LEU A 417 13.17 34.11 4.08
CA LEU A 417 12.13 33.22 4.60
C LEU A 417 11.52 32.38 3.47
N VAL A 418 11.36 32.96 2.27
CA VAL A 418 10.94 32.22 1.08
C VAL A 418 11.93 31.09 0.78
N ALA A 419 13.23 31.39 0.74
CA ALA A 419 14.27 30.37 0.48
C ALA A 419 14.24 29.24 1.51
N GLU A 420 14.04 29.54 2.80
CA GLU A 420 13.97 28.56 3.87
C GLU A 420 12.72 27.66 3.73
N GLU A 421 11.55 28.22 3.43
CA GLU A 421 10.33 27.42 3.23
C GLU A 421 10.42 26.54 1.98
N LEU A 422 11.06 27.01 0.90
CA LEU A 422 11.35 26.20 -0.29
C LEU A 422 12.28 25.02 0.04
N ARG A 423 13.30 25.25 0.90
CA ARG A 423 14.22 24.21 1.38
C ARG A 423 13.47 23.14 2.18
N LEU A 424 12.61 23.55 3.11
CA LEU A 424 11.79 22.62 3.93
C LEU A 424 10.78 21.82 3.09
N ALA A 425 10.19 22.45 2.07
CA ALA A 425 9.33 21.76 1.12
C ALA A 425 10.11 20.71 0.31
N GLN A 426 11.31 21.06 -0.16
CA GLN A 426 12.20 20.14 -0.87
C GLN A 426 12.57 18.92 0.00
N GLU A 427 12.98 19.15 1.26
CA GLU A 427 13.29 18.07 2.21
C GLU A 427 12.11 17.12 2.41
N SER A 428 10.89 17.67 2.58
CA SER A 428 9.68 16.87 2.73
C SER A 428 9.42 15.98 1.51
N LEU A 429 9.64 16.47 0.29
CA LEU A 429 9.48 15.67 -0.92
C LEU A 429 10.59 14.62 -1.08
N SER A 430 11.83 14.97 -0.75
CA SER A 430 12.99 14.06 -0.86
C SER A 430 12.92 12.86 0.11
N GLU A 431 12.16 12.98 1.22
CA GLU A 431 11.85 11.83 2.10
C GLU A 431 11.09 10.71 1.36
N ILE A 432 10.32 11.05 0.32
CA ILE A 432 9.52 10.07 -0.45
C ILE A 432 10.43 9.09 -1.17
N THR A 433 11.48 9.59 -1.81
CA THR A 433 12.46 8.78 -2.56
C THR A 433 13.58 8.23 -1.68
N GLY A 434 13.72 8.75 -0.44
CA GLY A 434 14.68 8.27 0.54
C GLY A 434 16.01 9.02 0.57
N GLU A 435 16.13 10.16 -0.12
CA GLU A 435 17.37 10.96 -0.12
C GLU A 435 17.69 11.51 1.29
N PHE A 436 16.66 11.79 2.09
CA PHE A 436 16.76 12.26 3.48
C PHE A 436 15.88 11.40 4.39
N SER A 437 16.26 10.16 4.64
CA SER A 437 15.52 9.28 5.53
C SER A 437 16.39 8.83 6.72
N SER A 438 15.78 8.76 7.90
CA SER A 438 16.45 8.22 9.07
C SER A 438 16.54 6.69 9.00
N ASP A 439 17.59 6.10 9.60
CA ASP A 439 17.76 4.65 9.70
C ASP A 439 16.54 3.95 10.35
N ASP A 440 15.89 4.60 11.33
CA ASP A 440 14.67 4.10 11.97
C ASP A 440 13.50 3.99 10.99
N LEU A 441 13.35 4.93 10.07
CA LEU A 441 12.30 4.90 9.05
C LEU A 441 12.56 3.77 8.05
N LEU A 442 13.78 3.65 7.57
CA LEU A 442 14.19 2.56 6.67
C LEU A 442 13.96 1.20 7.34
N GLY A 443 14.39 1.04 8.59
CA GLY A 443 14.16 -0.17 9.36
C GLY A 443 12.68 -0.56 9.47
N ARG A 444 11.79 0.39 9.72
CA ARG A 444 10.33 0.14 9.78
C ARG A 444 9.74 -0.25 8.43
N ILE A 445 10.13 0.43 7.36
CA ILE A 445 9.62 0.13 6.00
C ILE A 445 10.02 -1.29 5.62
N PHE A 446 11.31 -1.63 5.69
CA PHE A 446 11.80 -2.94 5.24
C PHE A 446 11.39 -4.09 6.17
N SER A 447 11.22 -3.86 7.48
CA SER A 447 10.71 -4.89 8.40
C SER A 447 9.29 -5.36 8.09
N SER A 448 8.49 -4.56 7.38
CA SER A 448 7.15 -4.93 6.93
C SER A 448 7.13 -5.83 5.70
N PHE A 449 8.27 -6.04 5.03
CA PHE A 449 8.36 -6.85 3.82
C PHE A 449 8.49 -8.34 4.16
N CYS A 450 8.20 -9.20 3.18
CA CYS A 450 8.42 -10.63 3.33
C CYS A 450 9.91 -10.97 3.35
N ILE A 451 10.29 -12.05 4.07
CA ILE A 451 11.64 -12.61 4.02
C ILE A 451 11.91 -13.13 2.61
N GLY A 452 13.09 -12.82 2.07
CA GLY A 452 13.51 -13.25 0.72
C GLY A 452 13.29 -12.17 -0.37
N LYS A 453 12.84 -10.98 0.05
CA LYS A 453 12.62 -9.81 -0.83
C LYS A 453 13.41 -8.62 -0.37
#